data_2bd1c9c207f49f315753910fe7439ee7
#
_entry.id   2bd1c9c207f49f315753910fe7439ee7
#
_cell.length_a   1.000
_cell.length_b   1.000
_cell.length_c   1.000
_cell.angle_alpha   90.00
_cell.angle_beta   90.00
_cell.angle_gamma   90.00
#
_symmetry.space_group_name_H-M   'P 1'
#
loop_
_entity.id
_entity.type
_entity.pdbx_description
1 polymer ?
#
loop_
_entity_poly.entity_id
_entity_poly.type
_entity_poly.pdbx_seq_one_letter_code
_entity_poly.pdbx_strand_id
1 'polypeptide(L)'
;MRYLAKLVLDVLRPHRPEQARGPRRVRPVFGMLLLGAIVLVFAGWLGADTIRADVPAVTILKERVADVGAAYDRVERSYERDVAPIERVLLQYRNEPELVRRIAVSLVREGRRTGIEPRLLLAVLLVENPWLNPTAESFVGARGLMQVMPLHRGQWGCGDSLEDVESNICHGAKIFASYLSSEKGNVERALLRYNGCVRGTNTPNCHTYPNHVFARAGRASIMAWRGAGRAAAP
;
A
#
# COMPACT_ATOMS: atom_id res chain seq x y z
N MET A 1 -9.01 -14.07 -0.97
CA MET A 1 -8.35 -15.39 -0.76
C MET A 1 -7.58 -15.92 -1.97
N ARG A 2 -8.06 -15.85 -3.22
CA ARG A 2 -7.35 -16.43 -4.39
C ARG A 2 -6.04 -15.76 -4.78
N TYR A 3 -5.81 -14.48 -4.48
CA TYR A 3 -4.60 -13.73 -4.86
C TYR A 3 -3.40 -13.98 -3.96
N LEU A 4 -3.59 -14.11 -2.64
CA LEU A 4 -2.49 -14.36 -1.70
C LEU A 4 -1.94 -15.78 -1.81
N ALA A 5 -2.82 -16.76 -2.10
CA ALA A 5 -2.37 -18.13 -2.37
C ALA A 5 -1.46 -18.22 -3.60
N LYS A 6 -1.67 -17.35 -4.61
CA LYS A 6 -0.84 -17.30 -5.81
C LYS A 6 0.52 -16.66 -5.53
N LEU A 7 0.58 -15.64 -4.68
CA LEU A 7 1.84 -14.95 -4.32
C LEU A 7 2.76 -15.87 -3.49
N VAL A 8 2.20 -16.63 -2.54
CA VAL A 8 2.97 -17.59 -1.73
C VAL A 8 3.48 -18.76 -2.58
N LEU A 9 2.73 -19.21 -3.57
CA LEU A 9 3.14 -20.29 -4.48
C LEU A 9 4.22 -19.85 -5.48
N ASP A 10 4.24 -18.58 -5.89
CA ASP A 10 5.29 -18.08 -6.80
C ASP A 10 6.62 -17.81 -6.09
N VAL A 11 6.60 -17.47 -4.81
CA VAL A 11 7.82 -17.30 -3.98
C VAL A 11 8.49 -18.65 -3.66
N LEU A 12 7.71 -19.75 -3.66
CA LEU A 12 8.21 -21.08 -3.37
C LEU A 12 8.62 -21.90 -4.61
N ARG A 13 8.59 -21.30 -5.81
CA ARG A 13 9.07 -21.97 -7.03
C ARG A 13 10.59 -21.92 -7.11
N PRO A 14 11.29 -23.07 -7.00
CA PRO A 14 12.72 -23.10 -7.26
C PRO A 14 13.00 -22.86 -8.75
N HIS A 15 13.92 -21.97 -9.05
CA HIS A 15 14.48 -21.77 -10.39
C HIS A 15 15.00 -23.10 -10.95
N ARG A 16 14.47 -23.52 -12.08
CA ARG A 16 15.00 -24.64 -12.85
C ARG A 16 16.17 -24.19 -13.72
N PRO A 17 17.34 -24.77 -13.59
CA PRO A 17 18.29 -24.79 -14.69
C PRO A 17 17.89 -25.90 -15.68
N GLU A 18 17.81 -25.52 -16.93
CA GLU A 18 17.65 -26.42 -18.08
C GLU A 18 18.96 -27.18 -18.27
N GLN A 19 18.95 -28.56 -18.16
CA GLN A 19 19.75 -29.40 -19.04
C GLN A 19 19.68 -30.90 -18.75
N ALA A 20 19.71 -31.65 -19.86
CA ALA A 20 20.21 -33.02 -20.09
C ALA A 20 19.35 -34.21 -19.61
N ARG A 21 18.72 -34.85 -20.61
CA ARG A 21 18.05 -36.14 -20.52
C ARG A 21 19.04 -37.29 -20.33
N GLY A 22 18.96 -37.96 -19.19
CA GLY A 22 19.53 -39.28 -18.93
C GLY A 22 18.46 -40.19 -18.31
N PRO A 23 18.53 -41.55 -18.41
CA PRO A 23 17.47 -42.45 -18.00
C PRO A 23 17.24 -42.36 -16.49
N ARG A 24 16.01 -41.99 -16.10
CA ARG A 24 15.61 -41.81 -14.71
C ARG A 24 15.48 -43.17 -14.02
N ARG A 25 16.46 -43.52 -13.19
CA ARG A 25 16.25 -44.46 -12.08
C ARG A 25 15.34 -43.78 -11.06
N VAL A 26 14.12 -44.32 -10.85
CA VAL A 26 13.21 -43.89 -9.81
C VAL A 26 13.90 -44.07 -8.45
N ARG A 27 14.23 -42.98 -7.78
CA ARG A 27 14.87 -43.01 -6.46
C ARG A 27 13.85 -43.34 -5.37
N PRO A 28 14.22 -44.08 -4.33
CA PRO A 28 13.32 -44.57 -3.26
C PRO A 28 12.78 -43.46 -2.32
N VAL A 29 12.99 -42.18 -2.63
CA VAL A 29 12.56 -41.05 -1.78
C VAL A 29 11.02 -40.97 -1.69
N PHE A 30 10.30 -41.40 -2.72
CA PHE A 30 8.83 -41.46 -2.67
C PHE A 30 8.28 -42.51 -1.72
N GLY A 31 8.99 -43.62 -1.56
CA GLY A 31 8.64 -44.68 -0.59
C GLY A 31 8.81 -44.22 0.85
N MET A 32 9.84 -43.45 1.16
CA MET A 32 10.08 -42.90 2.51
C MET A 32 9.06 -41.87 2.93
N LEU A 33 8.61 -41.02 2.02
CA LEU A 33 7.53 -40.01 2.31
C LEU A 33 6.19 -40.70 2.53
N LEU A 34 5.86 -41.73 1.76
CA LEU A 34 4.64 -42.53 1.97
C LEU A 34 4.67 -43.33 3.28
N LEU A 35 5.81 -43.92 3.63
CA LEU A 35 6.02 -44.60 4.93
C LEU A 35 5.93 -43.61 6.10
N GLY A 36 6.50 -42.42 5.97
CA GLY A 36 6.38 -41.35 6.98
C GLY A 36 4.95 -40.90 7.20
N ALA A 37 4.18 -40.74 6.12
CA ALA A 37 2.75 -40.38 6.20
C ALA A 37 1.91 -41.52 6.81
N ILE A 38 2.18 -42.76 6.47
CA ILE A 38 1.50 -43.94 7.03
C ILE A 38 1.82 -44.08 8.52
N VAL A 39 3.07 -43.88 8.94
CA VAL A 39 3.47 -43.89 10.37
C VAL A 39 2.76 -42.79 11.14
N LEU A 40 2.63 -41.60 10.58
CA LEU A 40 1.89 -40.48 11.21
C LEU A 40 0.38 -40.76 11.31
N VAL A 41 -0.22 -41.40 10.30
CA VAL A 41 -1.64 -41.79 10.33
C VAL A 41 -1.87 -42.96 11.29
N PHE A 42 -0.97 -43.97 11.33
CA PHE A 42 -1.07 -45.08 12.27
C PHE A 42 -0.77 -44.68 13.72
N ALA A 43 0.19 -43.77 13.96
CA ALA A 43 0.43 -43.19 15.29
C ALA A 43 -0.80 -42.36 15.76
N GLY A 44 -1.49 -41.68 14.86
CA GLY A 44 -2.76 -41.01 15.15
C GLY A 44 -3.90 -41.94 15.47
N TRP A 45 -3.90 -43.17 14.89
CA TRP A 45 -4.97 -44.16 15.09
C TRP A 45 -4.77 -45.05 16.33
N LEU A 46 -3.51 -45.31 16.75
CA LEU A 46 -3.18 -46.13 17.90
C LEU A 46 -3.00 -45.32 19.19
N GLY A 47 -3.03 -44.01 19.17
CA GLY A 47 -2.71 -43.18 20.32
C GLY A 47 -3.48 -41.88 20.44
N ALA A 48 -4.71 -41.79 19.93
CA ALA A 48 -5.51 -40.56 20.04
C ALA A 48 -5.76 -40.12 21.50
N ASP A 49 -5.58 -41.02 22.47
CA ASP A 49 -5.75 -40.69 23.88
C ASP A 49 -4.45 -40.58 24.70
N THR A 50 -3.30 -40.92 24.12
CA THR A 50 -2.02 -40.95 24.87
C THR A 50 -0.98 -39.94 24.38
N ILE A 51 -1.13 -39.31 23.24
CA ILE A 51 -0.30 -38.15 22.84
C ILE A 51 -1.04 -36.84 23.19
N ARG A 52 -1.52 -36.73 24.40
CA ARG A 52 -1.58 -35.46 25.14
C ARG A 52 -0.21 -35.20 25.77
N ALA A 53 0.83 -35.44 25.06
CA ALA A 53 2.12 -34.90 25.41
C ALA A 53 1.99 -33.41 25.11
N ASP A 54 1.90 -32.59 26.16
CA ASP A 54 2.25 -31.17 26.11
C ASP A 54 3.71 -31.08 25.70
N VAL A 55 3.98 -31.36 24.42
CA VAL A 55 5.30 -31.16 23.84
C VAL A 55 5.46 -29.65 23.80
N PRO A 56 6.35 -29.06 24.62
CA PRO A 56 6.49 -27.59 24.69
C PRO A 56 6.66 -26.96 23.33
N ALA A 57 7.32 -27.66 22.40
CA ALA A 57 7.48 -27.21 21.01
C ALA A 57 6.17 -27.09 20.25
N VAL A 58 5.17 -27.96 20.48
CA VAL A 58 3.86 -27.89 19.81
C VAL A 58 3.03 -26.72 20.34
N THR A 59 3.11 -26.49 21.65
CA THR A 59 2.44 -25.34 22.27
C THR A 59 3.04 -24.03 21.77
N ILE A 60 4.36 -23.90 21.75
CA ILE A 60 5.06 -22.74 21.19
C ILE A 60 4.70 -22.53 19.73
N LEU A 61 4.64 -23.58 18.93
CA LEU A 61 4.26 -23.47 17.51
C LEU A 61 2.82 -23.00 17.34
N LYS A 62 1.88 -23.53 18.13
CA LYS A 62 0.46 -23.08 18.12
C LYS A 62 0.35 -21.60 18.47
N GLU A 63 1.04 -21.14 19.52
CA GLU A 63 1.08 -19.73 19.91
C GLU A 63 1.64 -18.85 18.79
N ARG A 64 2.76 -19.24 18.18
CA ARG A 64 3.35 -18.50 17.05
C ARG A 64 2.44 -18.44 15.85
N VAL A 65 1.75 -19.52 15.51
CA VAL A 65 0.77 -19.53 14.42
C VAL A 65 -0.41 -18.63 14.74
N ALA A 66 -0.91 -18.64 15.97
CA ALA A 66 -1.97 -17.75 16.43
C ALA A 66 -1.53 -16.28 16.37
N ASP A 67 -0.31 -15.96 16.79
CA ASP A 67 0.26 -14.61 16.72
C ASP A 67 0.37 -14.12 15.29
N VAL A 68 0.83 -14.95 14.37
CA VAL A 68 0.91 -14.64 12.93
C VAL A 68 -0.50 -14.43 12.36
N GLY A 69 -1.47 -15.27 12.70
CA GLY A 69 -2.87 -15.10 12.31
C GLY A 69 -3.44 -13.77 12.79
N ALA A 70 -3.25 -13.46 14.07
CA ALA A 70 -3.71 -12.19 14.64
C ALA A 70 -3.00 -10.97 14.02
N ALA A 71 -1.73 -11.10 13.65
CA ALA A 71 -1.00 -10.05 12.94
C ALA A 71 -1.56 -9.85 11.53
N TYR A 72 -1.82 -10.93 10.81
CA TYR A 72 -2.45 -10.91 9.49
C TYR A 72 -3.80 -10.20 9.53
N ASP A 73 -4.68 -10.60 10.46
CA ASP A 73 -6.00 -9.98 10.62
C ASP A 73 -5.91 -8.47 10.95
N ARG A 74 -4.90 -8.05 11.71
CA ARG A 74 -4.68 -6.61 11.99
C ARG A 74 -4.30 -5.86 10.73
N VAL A 75 -3.41 -6.43 9.91
CA VAL A 75 -2.97 -5.83 8.64
C VAL A 75 -4.16 -5.73 7.68
N GLU A 76 -4.92 -6.81 7.52
CA GLU A 76 -6.10 -6.86 6.65
C GLU A 76 -7.13 -5.81 7.06
N ARG A 77 -7.51 -5.76 8.35
CA ARG A 77 -8.43 -4.73 8.86
C ARG A 77 -7.90 -3.31 8.67
N SER A 78 -6.59 -3.09 8.82
CA SER A 78 -5.99 -1.79 8.58
C SER A 78 -6.04 -1.42 7.10
N TYR A 79 -5.79 -2.37 6.22
CA TYR A 79 -5.89 -2.18 4.77
C TYR A 79 -7.32 -1.81 4.36
N GLU A 80 -8.30 -2.62 4.75
CA GLU A 80 -9.71 -2.40 4.42
C GLU A 80 -10.26 -1.08 4.96
N ARG A 81 -9.81 -0.65 6.13
CA ARG A 81 -10.25 0.61 6.74
C ARG A 81 -9.60 1.83 6.10
N ASP A 82 -8.30 1.80 5.86
CA ASP A 82 -7.50 3.00 5.56
C ASP A 82 -7.07 3.09 4.10
N VAL A 83 -6.71 1.98 3.47
CA VAL A 83 -6.15 1.93 2.10
C VAL A 83 -7.21 1.68 1.04
N ALA A 84 -8.02 0.65 1.22
CA ALA A 84 -9.00 0.24 0.22
C ALA A 84 -10.01 1.34 -0.18
N PRO A 85 -10.46 2.24 0.72
CA PRO A 85 -11.29 3.37 0.32
C PRO A 85 -10.59 4.34 -0.64
N ILE A 86 -9.30 4.60 -0.44
CA ILE A 86 -8.49 5.46 -1.30
C ILE A 86 -8.26 4.77 -2.65
N GLU A 87 -7.90 3.50 -2.64
CA GLU A 87 -7.70 2.68 -3.84
C GLU A 87 -8.96 2.68 -4.74
N ARG A 88 -10.14 2.48 -4.15
CA ARG A 88 -11.41 2.54 -4.90
C ARG A 88 -11.66 3.89 -5.56
N VAL A 89 -11.29 4.98 -4.93
CA VAL A 89 -11.37 6.31 -5.53
C VAL A 89 -10.40 6.44 -6.70
N LEU A 90 -9.14 6.07 -6.51
CA LEU A 90 -8.09 6.19 -7.52
C LEU A 90 -8.38 5.34 -8.77
N LEU A 91 -8.97 4.15 -8.62
CA LEU A 91 -9.37 3.27 -9.73
C LEU A 91 -10.40 3.93 -10.68
N GLN A 92 -11.10 4.97 -10.25
CA GLN A 92 -11.98 5.73 -11.13
C GLN A 92 -11.24 6.74 -12.01
N TYR A 93 -9.99 7.05 -11.66
CA TYR A 93 -9.13 7.95 -12.44
C TYR A 93 -8.17 7.17 -13.35
N ARG A 94 -7.69 6.01 -12.88
CA ARG A 94 -6.77 5.16 -13.65
C ARG A 94 -6.98 3.67 -13.33
N ASN A 95 -7.23 2.89 -14.36
CA ASN A 95 -7.47 1.45 -14.23
C ASN A 95 -6.14 0.66 -14.31
N GLU A 96 -5.24 0.96 -13.37
CA GLU A 96 -3.97 0.25 -13.16
C GLU A 96 -3.84 -0.16 -11.69
N PRO A 97 -4.33 -1.35 -11.30
CA PRO A 97 -4.47 -1.74 -9.90
C PRO A 97 -3.16 -1.68 -9.08
N GLU A 98 -2.04 -2.08 -9.66
CA GLU A 98 -0.75 -2.07 -8.95
C GLU A 98 -0.25 -0.65 -8.69
N LEU A 99 -0.33 0.24 -9.68
CA LEU A 99 0.02 1.65 -9.52
C LEU A 99 -0.89 2.31 -8.48
N VAL A 100 -2.19 2.09 -8.60
CA VAL A 100 -3.21 2.67 -7.69
C VAL A 100 -2.98 2.20 -6.26
N ARG A 101 -2.67 0.91 -6.06
CA ARG A 101 -2.33 0.36 -4.74
C ARG A 101 -1.10 1.01 -4.15
N ARG A 102 -0.01 1.14 -4.92
CA ARG A 102 1.22 1.82 -4.49
C ARG A 102 0.93 3.26 -4.05
N ILE A 103 0.13 3.99 -4.82
CA ILE A 103 -0.29 5.36 -4.49
C ILE A 103 -1.09 5.37 -3.18
N ALA A 104 -2.12 4.53 -3.05
CA ALA A 104 -2.99 4.49 -1.88
C ALA A 104 -2.22 4.15 -0.58
N VAL A 105 -1.37 3.12 -0.64
CA VAL A 105 -0.51 2.74 0.49
C VAL A 105 0.43 3.88 0.88
N SER A 106 1.04 4.55 -0.11
CA SER A 106 1.96 5.65 0.12
C SER A 106 1.27 6.87 0.75
N LEU A 107 0.06 7.22 0.28
CA LEU A 107 -0.73 8.30 0.87
C LEU A 107 -1.09 8.02 2.34
N VAL A 108 -1.50 6.79 2.67
CA VAL A 108 -1.81 6.40 4.04
C VAL A 108 -0.56 6.41 4.92
N ARG A 109 0.55 5.88 4.42
CA ARG A 109 1.82 5.85 5.14
C ARG A 109 2.33 7.25 5.46
N GLU A 110 2.37 8.12 4.46
CA GLU A 110 2.88 9.48 4.62
C GLU A 110 1.90 10.36 5.39
N GLY A 111 0.61 10.16 5.25
CA GLY A 111 -0.41 10.81 6.07
C GLY A 111 -0.18 10.52 7.56
N ARG A 112 0.02 9.25 7.93
CA ARG A 112 0.33 8.85 9.31
C ARG A 112 1.65 9.44 9.83
N ARG A 113 2.68 9.48 8.97
CA ARG A 113 4.00 10.03 9.33
C ARG A 113 4.01 11.54 9.54
N THR A 114 3.16 12.25 8.81
CA THR A 114 3.09 13.72 8.83
C THR A 114 1.96 14.26 9.69
N GLY A 115 1.04 13.39 10.18
CA GLY A 115 -0.17 13.81 10.88
C GLY A 115 -1.23 14.45 9.96
N ILE A 116 -1.11 14.28 8.64
CA ILE A 116 -2.07 14.81 7.67
C ILE A 116 -3.08 13.71 7.33
N GLU A 117 -4.36 14.09 7.29
CA GLU A 117 -5.41 13.15 6.84
C GLU A 117 -5.10 12.63 5.42
N PRO A 118 -5.02 11.29 5.20
CA PRO A 118 -4.66 10.73 3.91
C PRO A 118 -5.57 11.15 2.75
N ARG A 119 -6.85 11.43 3.03
CA ARG A 119 -7.80 11.92 2.02
C ARG A 119 -7.52 13.35 1.59
N LEU A 120 -6.91 14.15 2.46
CA LEU A 120 -6.45 15.48 2.09
C LEU A 120 -5.24 15.39 1.15
N LEU A 121 -4.29 14.51 1.44
CA LEU A 121 -3.17 14.23 0.52
C LEU A 121 -3.67 13.67 -0.81
N LEU A 122 -4.65 12.77 -0.81
CA LEU A 122 -5.31 12.29 -2.03
C LEU A 122 -5.93 13.42 -2.83
N ALA A 123 -6.60 14.36 -2.17
CA ALA A 123 -7.23 15.48 -2.83
C ALA A 123 -6.20 16.42 -3.48
N VAL A 124 -5.09 16.71 -2.79
CA VAL A 124 -3.95 17.44 -3.36
C VAL A 124 -3.43 16.73 -4.59
N LEU A 125 -3.10 15.42 -4.48
CA LEU A 125 -2.61 14.62 -5.59
C LEU A 125 -3.56 14.66 -6.80
N LEU A 126 -4.87 14.53 -6.60
CA LEU A 126 -5.87 14.55 -7.67
C LEU A 126 -6.08 15.94 -8.30
N VAL A 127 -5.69 17.01 -7.63
CA VAL A 127 -5.65 18.36 -8.20
C VAL A 127 -4.37 18.55 -9.02
N GLU A 128 -3.23 18.10 -8.49
CA GLU A 128 -1.93 18.21 -9.15
C GLU A 128 -1.80 17.33 -10.39
N ASN A 129 -2.26 16.08 -10.27
CA ASN A 129 -2.11 15.08 -11.33
C ASN A 129 -3.32 14.13 -11.39
N PRO A 130 -4.44 14.58 -12.00
CA PRO A 130 -5.65 13.75 -12.10
C PRO A 130 -5.48 12.52 -12.99
N TRP A 131 -4.45 12.48 -13.82
CA TRP A 131 -4.14 11.34 -14.69
C TRP A 131 -3.33 10.25 -13.99
N LEU A 132 -2.91 10.49 -12.75
CA LEU A 132 -2.06 9.59 -11.95
C LEU A 132 -0.81 9.14 -12.73
N ASN A 133 -0.18 10.04 -13.48
CA ASN A 133 1.03 9.76 -14.24
C ASN A 133 2.28 10.06 -13.39
N PRO A 134 3.06 9.05 -12.95
CA PRO A 134 4.25 9.28 -12.13
C PRO A 134 5.34 10.10 -12.82
N THR A 135 5.37 10.09 -14.15
CA THR A 135 6.39 10.80 -14.96
C THR A 135 5.90 12.16 -15.48
N ALA A 136 4.75 12.64 -14.98
CA ALA A 136 4.24 13.94 -15.40
C ALA A 136 5.20 15.07 -15.03
N GLU A 137 5.40 15.99 -15.96
CA GLU A 137 6.18 17.21 -15.76
C GLU A 137 5.32 18.42 -16.16
N SER A 138 5.27 19.44 -15.31
CA SER A 138 4.57 20.67 -15.59
C SER A 138 5.46 21.64 -16.39
N PHE A 139 4.85 22.66 -16.95
CA PHE A 139 5.55 23.73 -17.69
C PHE A 139 6.64 24.42 -16.83
N VAL A 140 6.48 24.46 -15.51
CA VAL A 140 7.45 25.05 -14.60
C VAL A 140 8.45 24.03 -14.01
N GLY A 141 8.41 22.78 -14.49
CA GLY A 141 9.33 21.72 -14.10
C GLY A 141 8.94 20.96 -12.83
N ALA A 142 7.72 21.14 -12.32
CA ALA A 142 7.22 20.31 -11.22
C ALA A 142 6.95 18.89 -11.72
N ARG A 143 7.27 17.86 -10.90
CA ARG A 143 7.32 16.45 -11.33
C ARG A 143 6.45 15.53 -10.51
N GLY A 144 5.93 14.52 -11.17
CA GLY A 144 5.30 13.35 -10.60
C GLY A 144 3.87 13.58 -10.10
N LEU A 145 3.44 12.70 -9.20
CA LEU A 145 2.06 12.61 -8.73
C LEU A 145 1.60 13.83 -7.93
N MET A 146 2.49 14.37 -7.10
CA MET A 146 2.21 15.54 -6.26
C MET A 146 2.91 16.81 -6.76
N GLN A 147 3.36 16.81 -8.02
CA GLN A 147 3.97 17.96 -8.68
C GLN A 147 5.07 18.63 -7.83
N VAL A 148 6.05 17.83 -7.43
CA VAL A 148 7.15 18.27 -6.59
C VAL A 148 8.20 19.01 -7.41
N MET A 149 8.62 20.19 -6.98
CA MET A 149 9.70 20.95 -7.62
C MET A 149 11.06 20.26 -7.42
N PRO A 150 11.94 20.21 -8.45
CA PRO A 150 13.23 19.53 -8.40
C PRO A 150 14.17 19.97 -7.26
N LEU A 151 14.01 21.19 -6.76
CA LEU A 151 14.81 21.71 -5.63
C LEU A 151 14.58 20.90 -4.32
N HIS A 152 13.50 20.13 -4.24
CA HIS A 152 13.18 19.30 -3.08
C HIS A 152 13.72 17.87 -3.19
N ARG A 153 14.33 17.50 -4.31
CA ARG A 153 14.89 16.16 -4.55
C ARG A 153 15.88 15.78 -3.43
N GLY A 154 15.78 14.55 -2.96
CA GLY A 154 16.68 14.01 -1.92
C GLY A 154 16.46 14.55 -0.51
N GLN A 155 15.49 15.46 -0.30
CA GLN A 155 15.22 15.99 1.03
C GLN A 155 14.41 14.98 1.88
N TRP A 156 14.48 15.14 3.20
CA TRP A 156 13.73 14.41 4.23
C TRP A 156 13.87 12.87 4.18
N GLY A 157 14.89 12.34 3.49
CA GLY A 157 15.06 10.90 3.32
C GLY A 157 14.00 10.24 2.43
N CYS A 158 13.36 11.02 1.57
CA CYS A 158 12.31 10.53 0.65
C CYS A 158 12.85 9.84 -0.62
N GLY A 159 14.18 9.77 -0.80
CA GLY A 159 14.81 9.27 -2.01
C GLY A 159 15.06 10.34 -3.06
N ASP A 160 15.74 9.98 -4.16
CA ASP A 160 16.24 10.92 -5.15
C ASP A 160 15.40 11.01 -6.42
N SER A 161 14.47 10.09 -6.64
CA SER A 161 13.60 10.10 -7.82
C SER A 161 12.26 10.77 -7.54
N LEU A 162 11.94 11.83 -8.27
CA LEU A 162 10.62 12.45 -8.23
C LEU A 162 9.58 11.77 -9.15
N GLU A 163 9.99 10.76 -9.89
CA GLU A 163 9.14 9.94 -10.76
C GLU A 163 8.75 8.61 -10.09
N ASP A 164 9.43 8.27 -8.99
CA ASP A 164 9.04 7.15 -8.16
C ASP A 164 7.83 7.50 -7.29
N VAL A 165 6.85 6.60 -7.22
CA VAL A 165 5.57 6.82 -6.54
C VAL A 165 5.76 7.15 -5.07
N GLU A 166 6.55 6.33 -4.38
CA GLU A 166 6.77 6.42 -2.94
C GLU A 166 7.57 7.67 -2.59
N SER A 167 8.62 7.92 -3.36
CA SER A 167 9.47 9.10 -3.20
C SER A 167 8.70 10.40 -3.43
N ASN A 168 7.94 10.48 -4.51
CA ASN A 168 7.19 11.68 -4.86
C ASN A 168 6.12 12.03 -3.82
N ILE A 169 5.35 11.03 -3.38
CA ILE A 169 4.31 11.21 -2.35
C ILE A 169 4.94 11.58 -1.00
N CYS A 170 6.09 10.99 -0.65
CA CYS A 170 6.85 11.37 0.55
C CYS A 170 7.23 12.85 0.51
N HIS A 171 7.85 13.31 -0.59
CA HIS A 171 8.23 14.71 -0.75
C HIS A 171 7.03 15.64 -0.67
N GLY A 172 5.96 15.37 -1.44
CA GLY A 172 4.74 16.18 -1.43
C GLY A 172 4.10 16.29 -0.05
N ALA A 173 4.01 15.17 0.69
CA ALA A 173 3.48 15.16 2.04
C ALA A 173 4.35 15.97 3.02
N LYS A 174 5.68 15.86 2.92
CA LYS A 174 6.62 16.62 3.76
C LYS A 174 6.59 18.12 3.47
N ILE A 175 6.51 18.50 2.19
CA ILE A 175 6.35 19.91 1.79
C ILE A 175 5.05 20.46 2.39
N PHE A 176 3.93 19.74 2.21
CA PHE A 176 2.65 20.20 2.73
C PHE A 176 2.63 20.27 4.26
N ALA A 177 3.22 19.29 4.96
CA ALA A 177 3.40 19.32 6.41
C ALA A 177 4.21 20.54 6.89
N SER A 178 5.28 20.87 6.18
CA SER A 178 6.09 22.07 6.45
C SER A 178 5.25 23.35 6.36
N TYR A 179 4.42 23.46 5.32
CA TYR A 179 3.53 24.61 5.17
C TYR A 179 2.44 24.64 6.23
N LEU A 180 1.85 23.50 6.58
CA LEU A 180 0.88 23.43 7.68
C LEU A 180 1.49 23.91 9.01
N SER A 181 2.70 23.47 9.30
CA SER A 181 3.42 23.94 10.51
C SER A 181 3.65 25.43 10.48
N SER A 182 4.17 25.98 9.37
CA SER A 182 4.45 27.41 9.23
C SER A 182 3.20 28.29 9.28
N GLU A 183 2.06 27.76 8.84
CA GLU A 183 0.75 28.43 8.86
C GLU A 183 -0.07 28.08 10.12
N LYS A 184 0.58 27.52 11.17
CA LYS A 184 -0.03 27.21 12.47
C LYS A 184 -1.26 26.30 12.35
N GLY A 185 -1.23 25.33 11.40
CA GLY A 185 -2.32 24.40 11.15
C GLY A 185 -3.43 24.93 10.23
N ASN A 186 -3.31 26.15 9.70
CA ASN A 186 -4.29 26.67 8.74
C ASN A 186 -4.13 25.97 7.40
N VAL A 187 -5.04 25.04 7.10
CA VAL A 187 -5.01 24.18 5.90
C VAL A 187 -5.15 25.01 4.63
N GLU A 188 -6.04 26.01 4.60
CA GLU A 188 -6.25 26.84 3.42
C GLU A 188 -4.98 27.63 3.05
N ARG A 189 -4.34 28.25 4.02
CA ARG A 189 -3.10 28.99 3.81
C ARG A 189 -1.94 28.06 3.40
N ALA A 190 -1.88 26.88 3.99
CA ALA A 190 -0.89 25.87 3.61
C ALA A 190 -1.09 25.40 2.16
N LEU A 191 -2.33 25.19 1.72
CA LEU A 191 -2.68 24.86 0.34
C LEU A 191 -2.31 25.99 -0.63
N LEU A 192 -2.57 27.24 -0.28
CA LEU A 192 -2.13 28.39 -1.09
C LEU A 192 -0.61 28.37 -1.28
N ARG A 193 0.15 28.12 -0.21
CA ARG A 193 1.60 28.00 -0.31
C ARG A 193 2.08 26.81 -1.12
N TYR A 194 1.37 25.68 -1.02
CA TYR A 194 1.69 24.50 -1.78
C TYR A 194 1.59 24.75 -3.29
N ASN A 195 0.54 25.42 -3.73
CA ASN A 195 0.35 25.82 -5.12
C ASN A 195 1.27 26.99 -5.55
N GLY A 196 2.07 27.54 -4.65
CA GLY A 196 2.93 28.69 -4.94
C GLY A 196 2.18 30.03 -4.96
N CYS A 197 0.97 30.12 -4.43
CA CYS A 197 0.19 31.34 -4.28
C CYS A 197 0.72 32.19 -3.11
N VAL A 198 1.99 32.61 -3.21
CA VAL A 198 2.65 33.43 -2.18
C VAL A 198 2.61 34.88 -2.64
N ARG A 199 1.97 35.74 -1.86
CA ARG A 199 1.85 37.18 -2.14
C ARG A 199 1.09 37.54 -3.44
N GLY A 200 0.23 36.63 -3.93
CA GLY A 200 -0.68 36.89 -5.04
C GLY A 200 -0.04 36.98 -6.43
N THR A 201 1.16 36.40 -6.62
CA THR A 201 1.92 36.70 -7.85
C THR A 201 2.16 35.52 -8.79
N ASN A 202 1.95 34.28 -8.37
CA ASN A 202 2.64 33.16 -9.04
C ASN A 202 1.83 32.46 -10.11
N THR A 203 0.52 32.34 -9.94
CA THR A 203 -0.33 31.63 -10.90
C THR A 203 -1.67 32.37 -11.02
N PRO A 204 -2.19 32.61 -12.22
CA PRO A 204 -3.54 33.15 -12.38
C PRO A 204 -4.54 32.29 -11.60
N ASN A 205 -5.41 32.93 -10.81
CA ASN A 205 -6.44 32.27 -9.99
C ASN A 205 -5.92 31.31 -8.92
N CYS A 206 -4.66 31.39 -8.51
CA CYS A 206 -4.09 30.51 -7.47
C CYS A 206 -4.88 30.51 -6.16
N HIS A 207 -5.58 31.61 -5.84
CA HIS A 207 -6.46 31.72 -4.67
C HIS A 207 -7.63 30.73 -4.68
N THR A 208 -7.99 30.15 -5.82
CA THR A 208 -9.06 29.14 -5.94
C THR A 208 -8.57 27.71 -5.64
N TYR A 209 -7.26 27.50 -5.54
CA TYR A 209 -6.67 26.18 -5.32
C TYR A 209 -7.22 25.44 -4.09
N PRO A 210 -7.36 26.04 -2.90
CA PRO A 210 -7.97 25.38 -1.76
C PRO A 210 -9.38 24.88 -2.04
N ASN A 211 -10.19 25.65 -2.77
CA ASN A 211 -11.55 25.24 -3.14
C ASN A 211 -11.53 24.00 -4.04
N HIS A 212 -10.59 23.92 -4.97
CA HIS A 212 -10.42 22.73 -5.82
C HIS A 212 -10.04 21.50 -4.97
N VAL A 213 -9.11 21.64 -4.03
CA VAL A 213 -8.70 20.56 -3.14
C VAL A 213 -9.87 20.11 -2.26
N PHE A 214 -10.59 21.03 -1.61
CA PHE A 214 -11.74 20.68 -0.77
C PHE A 214 -12.87 20.02 -1.57
N ALA A 215 -13.14 20.48 -2.79
CA ALA A 215 -14.11 19.85 -3.67
C ALA A 215 -13.68 18.41 -4.06
N ARG A 216 -12.40 18.16 -4.27
CA ARG A 216 -11.87 16.82 -4.52
C ARG A 216 -11.97 15.94 -3.28
N ALA A 217 -11.62 16.45 -2.11
CA ALA A 217 -11.72 15.71 -0.84
C ALA A 217 -13.18 15.31 -0.54
N GLY A 218 -14.13 16.20 -0.74
CA GLY A 218 -15.56 15.92 -0.58
C GLY A 218 -16.05 14.82 -1.54
N ARG A 219 -15.71 14.92 -2.83
CA ARG A 219 -16.06 13.88 -3.82
C ARG A 219 -15.43 12.54 -3.47
N ALA A 220 -14.15 12.51 -3.10
CA ALA A 220 -13.46 11.29 -2.72
C ALA A 220 -14.12 10.63 -1.49
N SER A 221 -14.53 11.40 -0.50
CA SER A 221 -15.24 10.90 0.68
C SER A 221 -16.59 10.27 0.33
N ILE A 222 -17.37 10.90 -0.54
CA ILE A 222 -18.65 10.36 -1.03
C ILE A 222 -18.44 9.08 -1.83
N MET A 223 -17.43 9.03 -2.70
CA MET A 223 -17.11 7.84 -3.50
C MET A 223 -16.67 6.66 -2.61
N ALA A 224 -15.83 6.91 -1.61
CA ALA A 224 -15.40 5.90 -0.64
C ALA A 224 -16.59 5.33 0.13
N TRP A 225 -17.51 6.18 0.59
CA TRP A 225 -18.71 5.77 1.29
C TRP A 225 -19.65 4.92 0.44
N ARG A 226 -19.94 5.33 -0.81
CA ARG A 226 -20.77 4.57 -1.75
C ARG A 226 -20.18 3.19 -2.08
N GLY A 227 -18.84 3.09 -2.13
CA GLY A 227 -18.15 1.83 -2.36
C GLY A 227 -18.28 0.86 -1.17
N ALA A 228 -18.24 1.37 0.06
CA ALA A 228 -18.43 0.57 1.26
C ALA A 228 -19.85 -0.04 1.35
N GLY A 229 -20.88 0.73 1.00
CA GLY A 229 -22.26 0.24 0.99
C GLY A 229 -22.53 -0.88 -0.03
N ARG A 230 -21.81 -0.90 -1.15
CA ARG A 230 -21.93 -1.99 -2.16
C ARG A 230 -21.19 -3.27 -1.78
N ALA A 231 -20.12 -3.15 -1.02
CA ALA A 231 -19.37 -4.31 -0.52
C ALA A 231 -20.06 -5.00 0.67
N ALA A 232 -20.97 -4.32 1.34
CA ALA A 232 -21.74 -4.84 2.49
C ALA A 232 -23.14 -5.35 2.11
N ALA A 233 -23.53 -5.27 0.85
CA ALA A 233 -24.79 -5.89 0.38
C ALA A 233 -24.57 -7.39 0.15
N PRO A 234 -25.41 -8.28 0.72
CA PRO A 234 -25.32 -9.74 0.60
C PRO A 234 -25.55 -10.23 -0.82
#